data_776e77d5b711b2444088506bba0ad6ab
#
_entry.id   776e77d5b711b2444088506bba0ad6ab
#
_cell.length_a   1.000
_cell.length_b   1.000
_cell.length_c   1.000
_cell.angle_alpha   90.00
_cell.angle_beta   90.00
_cell.angle_gamma   90.00
#
_symmetry.space_group_name_H-M   'P 1'
#
loop_
_entity.id
_entity.type
_entity.pdbx_description
1 polymer ?
#
loop_
_entity_poly.entity_id
_entity_poly.type
_entity_poly.pdbx_seq_one_letter_code
_entity_poly.pdbx_strand_id
1 'polypeptide(L)'
;SDAYQSVIRWTIINANRVTMVPAGHDLLIEHDSPFRVCLSGNESLFDSINRQSQFVNGSHFALLECPCRNATSNLELIAYGKKTCRISSAIEFLPVVPKVASFFFDFELLDCRQLPMSLLTNGRGAMSRMSAWLGESQSKYDCVLAANLHPTLPEDRWVMAKRLRVWVDVNGFLAELDRTRMISFGAGERTCWRLEVPAGEGRSVQIKIAAEMPRGQNAIQFRFEVEGIGQEDKV
;
A
#
# COMPACT_ATOMS: atom_id res chain seq x y z
N SER A 1 25.65 -18.15 -2.53
CA SER A 1 24.48 -18.08 -1.63
C SER A 1 23.29 -18.57 -2.42
N ASP A 2 22.86 -19.80 -2.12
CA ASP A 2 21.67 -20.38 -2.72
C ASP A 2 20.48 -19.54 -2.30
N ALA A 3 19.98 -18.72 -3.22
CA ALA A 3 18.72 -18.02 -3.03
C ALA A 3 17.62 -19.08 -3.04
N TYR A 4 17.08 -19.42 -1.89
CA TYR A 4 15.85 -20.22 -1.82
C TYR A 4 14.78 -19.49 -2.63
N GLN A 5 14.36 -20.12 -3.71
CA GLN A 5 13.28 -19.60 -4.53
C GLN A 5 12.02 -19.60 -3.65
N SER A 6 11.48 -18.43 -3.38
CA SER A 6 10.30 -18.31 -2.54
C SER A 6 9.07 -18.79 -3.33
N VAL A 7 8.20 -19.55 -2.68
CA VAL A 7 7.06 -20.19 -3.31
C VAL A 7 5.77 -19.80 -2.59
N ILE A 8 4.75 -19.42 -3.35
CA ILE A 8 3.39 -19.21 -2.85
C ILE A 8 2.60 -20.50 -3.10
N ARG A 9 2.12 -21.13 -2.02
CA ARG A 9 1.30 -22.34 -2.10
C ARG A 9 -0.15 -21.99 -2.38
N TRP A 10 -0.71 -22.58 -3.42
CA TRP A 10 -2.11 -22.49 -3.78
C TRP A 10 -2.80 -23.85 -3.63
N THR A 11 -3.96 -23.85 -2.98
CA THR A 11 -4.81 -25.02 -2.79
C THR A 11 -6.25 -24.67 -3.14
N ILE A 12 -7.15 -25.65 -3.16
CA ILE A 12 -8.58 -25.45 -3.47
C ILE A 12 -9.26 -24.40 -2.55
N ILE A 13 -8.75 -24.18 -1.34
CA ILE A 13 -9.26 -23.18 -0.40
C ILE A 13 -9.08 -21.76 -0.95
N ASN A 14 -8.10 -21.57 -1.83
CA ASN A 14 -7.80 -20.28 -2.45
C ASN A 14 -8.67 -19.98 -3.70
N ALA A 15 -9.46 -20.96 -4.17
CA ALA A 15 -10.17 -20.87 -5.47
C ALA A 15 -11.12 -19.68 -5.59
N ASN A 16 -11.70 -19.21 -4.47
CA ASN A 16 -12.65 -18.09 -4.45
C ASN A 16 -12.00 -16.75 -4.07
N ARG A 17 -10.67 -16.65 -4.14
CA ARG A 17 -9.92 -15.45 -3.76
C ARG A 17 -8.91 -15.12 -4.85
N VAL A 18 -8.60 -13.85 -4.99
CA VAL A 18 -7.44 -13.43 -5.78
C VAL A 18 -6.19 -13.83 -5.03
N THR A 19 -5.33 -14.64 -5.65
CA THR A 19 -4.02 -15.00 -5.07
C THR A 19 -2.97 -14.03 -5.58
N MET A 20 -2.34 -13.30 -4.68
CA MET A 20 -1.23 -12.39 -5.00
C MET A 20 0.09 -13.15 -4.92
N VAL A 21 0.86 -13.13 -5.99
CA VAL A 21 2.19 -13.74 -6.07
C VAL A 21 3.24 -12.63 -6.15
N PRO A 22 4.03 -12.42 -5.09
CA PRO A 22 5.09 -11.40 -5.10
C PRO A 22 6.13 -11.68 -6.18
N ALA A 23 6.78 -10.64 -6.65
CA ALA A 23 7.88 -10.77 -7.61
C ALA A 23 8.98 -11.72 -7.09
N GLY A 24 9.50 -12.55 -7.96
CA GLY A 24 10.52 -13.54 -7.61
C GLY A 24 10.01 -14.74 -6.81
N HIS A 25 8.70 -14.90 -6.68
CA HIS A 25 8.07 -16.09 -6.10
C HIS A 25 7.41 -16.90 -7.19
N ASP A 26 7.53 -18.22 -7.10
CA ASP A 26 6.78 -19.14 -7.95
C ASP A 26 5.47 -19.55 -7.29
N LEU A 27 4.53 -20.05 -8.09
CA LEU A 27 3.23 -20.54 -7.63
C LEU A 27 3.21 -22.07 -7.61
N LEU A 28 3.13 -22.66 -6.42
CA LEU A 28 3.02 -24.09 -6.22
C LEU A 28 1.55 -24.47 -6.03
N ILE A 29 1.01 -25.20 -6.99
CA ILE A 29 -0.36 -25.72 -6.93
C ILE A 29 -0.33 -27.10 -6.28
N GLU A 30 -1.23 -27.33 -5.34
CA GLU A 30 -1.38 -28.61 -4.66
C GLU A 30 -2.83 -29.07 -4.67
N HIS A 31 -3.03 -30.37 -4.94
CA HIS A 31 -4.34 -31.03 -4.92
C HIS A 31 -4.20 -32.52 -4.61
N ASP A 32 -5.23 -33.13 -4.00
CA ASP A 32 -5.24 -34.55 -3.61
C ASP A 32 -5.37 -35.50 -4.80
N SER A 33 -5.89 -35.06 -5.91
CA SER A 33 -6.08 -35.83 -7.14
C SER A 33 -5.14 -35.34 -8.25
N PRO A 34 -4.78 -36.20 -9.23
CA PRO A 34 -4.06 -35.77 -10.42
C PRO A 34 -4.79 -34.59 -11.08
N PHE A 35 -4.04 -33.63 -11.56
CA PHE A 35 -4.63 -32.46 -12.21
C PHE A 35 -3.78 -31.93 -13.37
N ARG A 36 -4.42 -31.18 -14.22
CA ARG A 36 -3.79 -30.28 -15.18
C ARG A 36 -4.13 -28.85 -14.80
N VAL A 37 -3.16 -27.98 -14.86
CA VAL A 37 -3.34 -26.56 -14.63
C VAL A 37 -2.95 -25.76 -15.87
N CYS A 38 -3.78 -24.77 -16.18
CA CYS A 38 -3.52 -23.77 -17.22
C CYS A 38 -3.53 -22.39 -16.58
N LEU A 39 -2.52 -21.60 -16.87
CA LEU A 39 -2.45 -20.19 -16.50
C LEU A 39 -2.53 -19.37 -17.80
N SER A 40 -3.55 -18.53 -17.93
CA SER A 40 -3.77 -17.66 -19.09
C SER A 40 -3.82 -16.19 -18.65
N GLY A 41 -3.12 -15.32 -19.34
CA GLY A 41 -3.16 -13.87 -19.12
C GLY A 41 -4.21 -13.18 -19.99
N ASN A 42 -4.61 -11.98 -19.58
CA ASN A 42 -5.55 -11.14 -20.35
C ASN A 42 -4.88 -10.41 -21.53
N GLU A 43 -3.55 -10.41 -21.61
CA GLU A 43 -2.82 -9.74 -22.67
C GLU A 43 -2.36 -10.75 -23.73
N SER A 44 -2.45 -10.36 -25.00
CA SER A 44 -2.11 -11.17 -26.18
C SER A 44 -0.62 -11.60 -26.27
N LEU A 45 0.20 -11.19 -25.32
CA LEU A 45 1.64 -11.48 -25.21
C LEU A 45 1.95 -12.53 -24.12
N PHE A 46 0.94 -13.09 -23.46
CA PHE A 46 1.14 -14.10 -22.43
C PHE A 46 0.90 -15.48 -23.03
N ASP A 47 1.98 -16.22 -23.26
CA ASP A 47 1.86 -17.63 -23.64
C ASP A 47 1.19 -18.41 -22.51
N SER A 48 0.12 -19.11 -22.80
CA SER A 48 -0.57 -19.93 -21.81
C SER A 48 0.37 -21.02 -21.27
N ILE A 49 0.59 -21.00 -19.98
CA ILE A 49 1.40 -22.01 -19.30
C ILE A 49 0.49 -23.19 -18.96
N ASN A 50 0.82 -24.36 -19.51
CA ASN A 50 0.14 -25.61 -19.21
C ASN A 50 1.09 -26.55 -18.48
N ARG A 51 0.67 -27.10 -17.33
CA ARG A 51 1.42 -28.08 -16.54
C ARG A 51 0.51 -29.23 -16.10
N GLN A 52 1.10 -30.41 -16.07
CA GLN A 52 0.48 -31.57 -15.42
C GLN A 52 1.08 -31.73 -14.02
N SER A 53 0.26 -32.19 -13.09
CA SER A 53 0.73 -32.45 -11.74
C SER A 53 1.64 -33.67 -11.65
N GLN A 54 2.59 -33.64 -10.73
CA GLN A 54 3.45 -34.74 -10.34
C GLN A 54 3.06 -35.22 -8.94
N PHE A 55 3.05 -36.53 -8.74
CA PHE A 55 2.77 -37.12 -7.43
C PHE A 55 4.02 -37.13 -6.56
N VAL A 56 3.97 -36.48 -5.40
CA VAL A 56 5.08 -36.40 -4.44
C VAL A 56 4.50 -36.50 -3.01
N ASN A 57 5.03 -37.41 -2.22
CA ASN A 57 4.70 -37.56 -0.79
C ASN A 57 3.18 -37.56 -0.45
N GLY A 58 2.36 -38.21 -1.27
CA GLY A 58 0.94 -38.39 -0.97
C GLY A 58 0.00 -37.32 -1.56
N SER A 59 0.54 -36.29 -2.22
CA SER A 59 -0.23 -35.25 -2.90
C SER A 59 0.29 -35.00 -4.31
N HIS A 60 -0.52 -34.33 -5.12
CA HIS A 60 -0.18 -33.92 -6.48
C HIS A 60 0.23 -32.44 -6.50
N PHE A 61 1.33 -32.13 -7.16
CA PHE A 61 1.91 -30.77 -7.23
C PHE A 61 2.20 -30.36 -8.66
N ALA A 62 2.06 -29.06 -8.94
CA ALA A 62 2.57 -28.44 -10.15
C ALA A 62 3.19 -27.09 -9.79
N LEU A 63 4.41 -26.84 -10.25
CA LEU A 63 5.10 -25.57 -10.09
C LEU A 63 4.88 -24.72 -11.34
N LEU A 64 4.41 -23.49 -11.14
CA LEU A 64 4.29 -22.48 -12.18
C LEU A 64 5.29 -21.38 -11.89
N GLU A 65 6.24 -21.22 -12.79
CA GLU A 65 7.24 -20.16 -12.72
C GLU A 65 6.58 -18.80 -12.88
N CYS A 66 6.98 -17.84 -12.04
CA CYS A 66 6.45 -16.49 -12.07
C CYS A 66 6.85 -15.80 -13.39
N PRO A 67 5.90 -15.27 -14.17
CA PRO A 67 6.25 -14.41 -15.29
C PRO A 67 6.97 -13.15 -14.74
N CYS A 68 8.06 -12.76 -15.36
CA CYS A 68 8.85 -11.58 -14.96
C CYS A 68 8.13 -10.25 -15.12
N ARG A 69 6.81 -10.24 -15.26
CA ARG A 69 5.98 -9.06 -15.51
C ARG A 69 4.77 -9.03 -14.58
N ASN A 70 4.34 -7.81 -14.24
CA ASN A 70 3.06 -7.59 -13.60
C ASN A 70 1.94 -8.05 -14.54
N ALA A 71 1.15 -9.04 -14.13
CA ALA A 71 0.08 -9.56 -14.96
C ALA A 71 -1.05 -10.14 -14.10
N THR A 72 -2.29 -9.78 -14.46
CA THR A 72 -3.48 -10.48 -13.98
C THR A 72 -3.72 -11.69 -14.86
N SER A 73 -3.77 -12.86 -14.26
CA SER A 73 -3.91 -14.13 -14.95
C SER A 73 -5.08 -14.92 -14.39
N ASN A 74 -5.66 -15.76 -15.22
CA ASN A 74 -6.68 -16.74 -14.82
C ASN A 74 -6.03 -18.12 -14.73
N LEU A 75 -6.08 -18.71 -13.55
CA LEU A 75 -5.67 -20.09 -13.29
C LEU A 75 -6.88 -20.99 -13.48
N GLU A 76 -6.78 -21.94 -14.38
CA GLU A 76 -7.76 -23.00 -14.57
C GLU A 76 -7.15 -24.34 -14.19
N LEU A 77 -7.73 -25.01 -13.20
CA LEU A 77 -7.33 -26.33 -12.73
C LEU A 77 -8.40 -27.36 -13.10
N ILE A 78 -7.98 -28.45 -13.75
CA ILE A 78 -8.84 -29.60 -14.07
C ILE A 78 -8.31 -30.80 -13.26
N ALA A 79 -9.02 -31.15 -12.19
CA ALA A 79 -8.69 -32.29 -11.35
C ALA A 79 -9.37 -33.57 -11.84
N TYR A 80 -8.61 -34.65 -11.89
CA TYR A 80 -9.06 -35.99 -12.36
C TYR A 80 -9.22 -36.93 -11.15
N GLY A 81 -10.32 -36.76 -10.42
CA GLY A 81 -10.70 -37.65 -9.32
C GLY A 81 -11.81 -38.63 -9.72
N LYS A 82 -12.60 -39.09 -8.76
CA LYS A 82 -13.82 -39.89 -9.03
C LYS A 82 -14.80 -39.17 -9.96
N LYS A 83 -14.79 -37.85 -9.93
CA LYS A 83 -15.45 -36.96 -10.90
C LYS A 83 -14.43 -35.91 -11.31
N THR A 84 -14.42 -35.57 -12.59
CA THR A 84 -13.60 -34.46 -13.09
C THR A 84 -14.18 -33.14 -12.56
N CYS A 85 -13.34 -32.34 -11.92
CA CYS A 85 -13.70 -31.03 -11.39
C CYS A 85 -12.87 -29.95 -12.10
N ARG A 86 -13.52 -28.84 -12.50
CA ARG A 86 -12.88 -27.66 -13.09
C ARG A 86 -13.01 -26.51 -12.11
N ILE A 87 -11.89 -25.89 -11.80
CA ILE A 87 -11.78 -24.78 -10.84
C ILE A 87 -11.08 -23.63 -11.53
N SER A 88 -11.63 -22.42 -11.41
CA SER A 88 -11.04 -21.20 -11.93
C SER A 88 -10.73 -20.24 -10.79
N SER A 89 -9.58 -19.56 -10.84
CA SER A 89 -9.13 -18.62 -9.82
C SER A 89 -8.32 -17.49 -10.45
N ALA A 90 -8.48 -16.28 -9.93
CA ALA A 90 -7.66 -15.15 -10.35
C ALA A 90 -6.30 -15.16 -9.64
N ILE A 91 -5.23 -14.97 -10.39
CA ILE A 91 -3.86 -14.83 -9.90
C ILE A 91 -3.34 -13.46 -10.31
N GLU A 92 -2.79 -12.72 -9.35
CA GLU A 92 -2.17 -11.41 -9.56
C GLU A 92 -0.67 -11.53 -9.30
N PHE A 93 0.15 -11.44 -10.36
CA PHE A 93 1.60 -11.38 -10.23
C PHE A 93 2.02 -9.93 -9.97
N LEU A 94 2.63 -9.69 -8.83
CA LEU A 94 3.03 -8.35 -8.41
C LEU A 94 4.36 -7.94 -9.06
N PRO A 95 4.55 -6.65 -9.40
CA PRO A 95 5.79 -6.16 -10.00
C PRO A 95 6.96 -6.23 -9.00
N VAL A 96 8.18 -6.31 -9.53
CA VAL A 96 9.43 -6.27 -8.73
C VAL A 96 9.52 -4.99 -7.91
N VAL A 97 9.06 -3.88 -8.47
CA VAL A 97 8.91 -2.60 -7.78
C VAL A 97 7.44 -2.26 -7.84
N PRO A 98 6.72 -2.25 -6.72
CA PRO A 98 5.35 -1.81 -6.73
C PRO A 98 5.31 -0.38 -7.25
N LYS A 99 4.55 -0.15 -8.31
CA LYS A 99 4.18 1.22 -8.69
C LYS A 99 3.30 1.75 -7.58
N VAL A 100 3.91 2.47 -6.65
CA VAL A 100 3.13 3.18 -5.64
C VAL A 100 2.38 4.27 -6.39
N ALA A 101 1.07 4.15 -6.43
CA ALA A 101 0.23 5.18 -6.97
C ALA A 101 0.39 6.41 -6.06
N SER A 102 1.01 7.45 -6.58
CA SER A 102 1.07 8.74 -5.91
C SER A 102 -0.02 9.62 -6.48
N PHE A 103 -0.89 10.11 -5.61
CA PHE A 103 -1.97 11.02 -5.98
C PHE A 103 -1.65 12.39 -5.42
N PHE A 104 -1.79 13.42 -6.26
CA PHE A 104 -1.72 14.81 -5.85
C PHE A 104 -3.07 15.46 -6.10
N PHE A 105 -3.56 16.15 -5.08
CA PHE A 105 -4.81 16.87 -5.12
C PHE A 105 -4.52 18.36 -4.90
N ASP A 106 -4.98 19.17 -5.84
CA ASP A 106 -5.02 20.62 -5.68
C ASP A 106 -6.30 20.98 -4.92
N PHE A 107 -6.18 21.77 -3.87
CA PHE A 107 -7.32 22.10 -3.02
C PHE A 107 -8.38 22.96 -3.69
N GLU A 108 -8.02 23.73 -4.69
CA GLU A 108 -8.98 24.50 -5.49
C GLU A 108 -9.95 23.62 -6.28
N LEU A 109 -9.56 22.38 -6.58
CA LEU A 109 -10.31 21.42 -7.37
C LEU A 109 -11.05 20.35 -6.55
N LEU A 110 -10.86 20.33 -5.22
CA LEU A 110 -11.45 19.31 -4.36
C LEU A 110 -12.92 19.58 -4.07
N ASP A 111 -13.79 18.68 -4.54
CA ASP A 111 -15.15 18.56 -4.03
C ASP A 111 -15.08 18.09 -2.56
N CYS A 112 -15.52 18.95 -1.64
CA CYS A 112 -15.50 18.71 -0.19
C CYS A 112 -16.27 17.45 0.27
N ARG A 113 -16.98 16.77 -0.65
CA ARG A 113 -17.77 15.57 -0.34
C ARG A 113 -16.92 14.29 -0.21
N GLN A 114 -15.73 14.24 -0.80
CA GLN A 114 -14.83 13.10 -0.74
C GLN A 114 -13.41 13.57 -0.43
N LEU A 115 -13.10 13.71 0.84
CA LEU A 115 -11.78 14.11 1.26
C LEU A 115 -10.79 12.97 1.04
N PRO A 116 -9.70 13.22 0.32
CA PRO A 116 -8.64 12.27 0.20
C PRO A 116 -8.01 12.00 1.57
N MET A 117 -7.57 10.77 1.73
CA MET A 117 -6.84 10.34 2.91
C MET A 117 -5.59 9.56 2.50
N SER A 118 -4.62 9.58 3.38
CA SER A 118 -3.42 8.75 3.29
C SER A 118 -3.50 7.60 4.26
N LEU A 119 -3.04 6.44 3.82
CA LEU A 119 -2.82 5.28 4.65
C LEU A 119 -1.37 4.83 4.48
N LEU A 120 -0.57 5.02 5.53
CA LEU A 120 0.80 4.52 5.60
C LEU A 120 0.86 3.29 6.50
N THR A 121 1.74 2.36 6.18
CA THR A 121 1.96 1.14 6.97
C THR A 121 3.45 0.82 7.07
N ASN A 122 3.84 0.17 8.16
CA ASN A 122 5.24 -0.25 8.39
C ASN A 122 5.52 -1.70 7.96
N GLY A 123 4.52 -2.41 7.40
CA GLY A 123 4.63 -3.83 7.05
C GLY A 123 4.57 -4.80 8.23
N ARG A 124 4.34 -4.31 9.47
CA ARG A 124 4.24 -5.13 10.70
C ARG A 124 2.96 -4.88 11.49
N GLY A 125 1.95 -4.28 10.87
CA GLY A 125 0.65 -4.02 11.48
C GLY A 125 0.45 -2.63 12.06
N ALA A 126 1.51 -1.82 12.23
CA ALA A 126 1.32 -0.41 12.53
C ALA A 126 0.85 0.36 11.30
N MET A 127 0.06 1.39 11.55
CA MET A 127 -0.50 2.23 10.50
C MET A 127 -0.59 3.69 10.93
N SER A 128 -0.62 4.56 9.94
CA SER A 128 -1.04 5.94 10.03
C SER A 128 -2.16 6.18 9.02
N ARG A 129 -3.27 6.74 9.48
CA ARG A 129 -4.40 7.10 8.63
C ARG A 129 -4.72 8.57 8.86
N MET A 130 -4.34 9.40 7.92
CA MET A 130 -4.43 10.85 8.03
C MET A 130 -5.28 11.42 6.91
N SER A 131 -6.14 12.39 7.27
CA SER A 131 -6.92 13.17 6.32
C SER A 131 -6.01 14.13 5.54
N ALA A 132 -6.45 14.52 4.34
CA ALA A 132 -5.86 15.62 3.62
C ALA A 132 -5.86 16.91 4.46
N TRP A 133 -6.85 17.13 5.29
CA TRP A 133 -6.87 18.27 6.22
C TRP A 133 -6.02 17.96 7.44
N LEU A 134 -4.87 18.61 7.49
CA LEU A 134 -3.92 18.43 8.57
C LEU A 134 -4.56 18.75 9.94
N GLY A 135 -4.32 17.88 10.92
CA GLY A 135 -4.86 18.05 12.27
C GLY A 135 -6.34 17.70 12.44
N GLU A 136 -7.08 17.44 11.37
CA GLU A 136 -8.47 17.01 11.46
C GLU A 136 -8.60 15.49 11.49
N SER A 137 -9.62 15.03 12.19
CA SER A 137 -9.98 13.61 12.31
C SER A 137 -11.45 13.45 11.94
N GLN A 138 -11.73 12.70 10.88
CA GLN A 138 -13.07 12.49 10.35
C GLN A 138 -13.68 11.17 10.81
N SER A 139 -12.85 10.29 11.31
CA SER A 139 -13.23 8.96 11.75
C SER A 139 -12.54 8.61 13.07
N LYS A 140 -13.19 7.73 13.84
CA LYS A 140 -12.56 7.15 15.02
C LYS A 140 -11.27 6.36 14.69
N TYR A 141 -11.14 5.92 13.45
CA TYR A 141 -9.97 5.17 12.96
C TYR A 141 -8.83 6.05 12.47
N ASP A 142 -9.04 7.36 12.32
CA ASP A 142 -7.98 8.27 11.92
C ASP A 142 -6.96 8.40 13.06
N CYS A 143 -5.70 8.29 12.70
CA CYS A 143 -4.61 8.37 13.66
C CYS A 143 -3.30 8.75 12.96
N VAL A 144 -2.45 9.43 13.67
CA VAL A 144 -1.06 9.69 13.28
C VAL A 144 -0.25 8.40 13.42
N LEU A 145 -0.47 7.66 14.50
CA LEU A 145 0.18 6.36 14.72
C LEU A 145 -0.76 5.44 15.49
N ALA A 146 -1.03 4.27 14.93
CA ALA A 146 -1.60 3.14 15.63
C ALA A 146 -0.68 1.93 15.45
N ALA A 147 -0.46 1.18 16.52
CA ALA A 147 0.42 0.02 16.51
C ALA A 147 -0.17 -1.12 17.35
N ASN A 148 0.18 -2.35 16.99
CA ASN A 148 -0.10 -3.51 17.81
C ASN A 148 0.96 -3.58 18.91
N LEU A 149 0.53 -3.71 20.15
CA LEU A 149 1.44 -3.84 21.29
C LEU A 149 1.91 -5.29 21.45
N HIS A 150 1.08 -6.23 21.03
CA HIS A 150 1.40 -7.66 21.11
C HIS A 150 1.80 -8.21 19.74
N PRO A 151 2.95 -8.89 19.61
CA PRO A 151 3.47 -9.33 18.31
C PRO A 151 2.61 -10.43 17.64
N THR A 152 1.81 -11.17 18.40
CA THR A 152 1.02 -12.30 17.91
C THR A 152 -0.49 -12.06 17.91
N LEU A 153 -0.96 -10.92 18.45
CA LEU A 153 -2.38 -10.56 18.49
C LEU A 153 -2.63 -9.35 17.58
N PRO A 154 -3.03 -9.56 16.32
CA PRO A 154 -3.24 -8.47 15.38
C PRO A 154 -4.44 -7.57 15.71
N GLU A 155 -5.33 -8.03 16.58
CA GLU A 155 -6.48 -7.25 17.05
C GLU A 155 -6.12 -6.24 18.14
N ASP A 156 -4.99 -6.42 18.82
CA ASP A 156 -4.51 -5.53 19.89
C ASP A 156 -3.85 -4.27 19.31
N ARG A 157 -4.64 -3.48 18.59
CA ARG A 157 -4.19 -2.22 17.98
C ARG A 157 -4.58 -1.03 18.85
N TRP A 158 -3.57 -0.29 19.25
CA TRP A 158 -3.70 0.91 20.07
C TRP A 158 -3.38 2.16 19.27
N VAL A 159 -4.16 3.21 19.48
CA VAL A 159 -3.87 4.54 18.94
C VAL A 159 -2.86 5.21 19.86
N MET A 160 -1.62 5.32 19.40
CA MET A 160 -0.50 5.91 20.13
C MET A 160 -0.51 7.44 20.00
N ALA A 161 -0.78 7.94 18.79
CA ALA A 161 -0.92 9.36 18.51
C ALA A 161 -2.14 9.59 17.61
N LYS A 162 -3.06 10.45 18.05
CA LYS A 162 -4.34 10.67 17.37
C LYS A 162 -4.26 11.72 16.29
N ARG A 163 -3.64 12.87 16.58
CA ARG A 163 -3.57 14.04 15.70
C ARG A 163 -2.21 14.70 15.74
N LEU A 164 -1.84 15.32 14.64
CA LEU A 164 -0.75 16.27 14.56
C LEU A 164 -1.36 17.65 14.31
N ARG A 165 -1.06 18.61 15.18
CA ARG A 165 -1.37 20.03 14.99
C ARG A 165 -0.06 20.78 14.99
N VAL A 166 0.07 21.73 14.08
CA VAL A 166 1.30 22.47 13.87
C VAL A 166 0.98 23.96 13.85
N TRP A 167 1.76 24.73 14.52
CA TRP A 167 1.75 26.19 14.46
C TRP A 167 3.11 26.66 13.97
N VAL A 168 3.08 27.67 13.15
CA VAL A 168 4.27 28.30 12.61
C VAL A 168 4.22 29.79 12.93
N ASP A 169 5.33 30.30 13.44
CA ASP A 169 5.54 31.73 13.61
C ASP A 169 6.44 32.21 12.46
N VAL A 170 5.93 33.16 11.69
CA VAL A 170 6.70 33.82 10.62
C VAL A 170 6.74 35.30 10.90
N ASN A 171 7.90 35.83 11.26
CA ASN A 171 8.09 37.25 11.60
C ASN A 171 7.13 37.78 12.67
N GLY A 172 6.79 36.94 13.67
CA GLY A 172 5.84 37.28 14.72
C GLY A 172 4.36 37.03 14.37
N PHE A 173 4.08 36.50 13.19
CA PHE A 173 2.72 36.08 12.80
C PHE A 173 2.56 34.59 13.07
N LEU A 174 1.88 34.25 14.17
CA LEU A 174 1.55 32.88 14.51
C LEU A 174 0.36 32.38 13.69
N ALA A 175 0.53 31.29 12.96
CA ALA A 175 -0.50 30.63 12.17
C ALA A 175 -0.60 29.16 12.49
N GLU A 176 -1.82 28.63 12.63
CA GLU A 176 -2.07 27.19 12.64
C GLU A 176 -2.06 26.68 11.19
N LEU A 177 -1.38 25.55 10.98
CA LEU A 177 -1.36 24.87 9.69
C LEU A 177 -2.61 23.99 9.57
N ASP A 178 -3.70 24.58 9.16
CA ASP A 178 -4.99 23.95 9.01
C ASP A 178 -5.48 23.94 7.55
N ARG A 179 -6.71 23.52 7.33
CA ARG A 179 -7.33 23.46 6.00
C ARG A 179 -7.37 24.81 5.26
N THR A 180 -7.43 25.92 5.98
CA THR A 180 -7.52 27.26 5.36
C THR A 180 -6.21 27.71 4.73
N ARG A 181 -5.12 27.03 5.06
CA ARG A 181 -3.75 27.28 4.58
C ARG A 181 -3.31 26.29 3.52
N MET A 182 -4.13 25.27 3.24
CA MET A 182 -3.76 24.19 2.35
C MET A 182 -3.71 24.63 0.89
N ILE A 183 -2.62 24.31 0.21
CA ILE A 183 -2.45 24.43 -1.24
C ILE A 183 -2.70 23.08 -1.91
N SER A 184 -2.00 22.03 -1.45
CA SER A 184 -2.12 20.71 -2.05
C SER A 184 -1.84 19.59 -1.07
N PHE A 185 -2.33 18.42 -1.42
CA PHE A 185 -2.14 17.17 -0.68
C PHE A 185 -1.68 16.07 -1.62
N GLY A 186 -0.70 15.29 -1.19
CA GLY A 186 -0.22 14.12 -1.91
C GLY A 186 -0.25 12.87 -1.02
N ALA A 187 -0.71 11.78 -1.57
CA ALA A 187 -0.71 10.46 -0.93
C ALA A 187 0.01 9.44 -1.80
N GLY A 188 0.81 8.59 -1.17
CA GLY A 188 1.62 7.56 -1.83
C GLY A 188 2.49 6.84 -0.82
N GLU A 189 3.75 6.58 -1.14
CA GLU A 189 4.74 6.06 -0.18
C GLU A 189 4.94 7.01 1.00
N ARG A 190 4.76 8.29 0.74
CA ARG A 190 4.78 9.37 1.70
C ARG A 190 3.50 10.16 1.58
N THR A 191 3.08 10.73 2.68
CA THR A 191 2.02 11.74 2.67
C THR A 191 2.68 13.11 2.65
N CYS A 192 2.22 14.00 1.78
CA CYS A 192 2.76 15.34 1.67
C CYS A 192 1.63 16.37 1.74
N TRP A 193 1.85 17.42 2.51
CA TRP A 193 1.01 18.61 2.55
C TRP A 193 1.84 19.82 2.12
N ARG A 194 1.24 20.71 1.34
CA ARG A 194 1.75 22.04 1.06
C ARG A 194 0.76 23.05 1.60
N LEU A 195 1.26 23.99 2.36
CA LEU A 195 0.47 25.01 3.03
C LEU A 195 1.12 26.38 2.78
N GLU A 196 0.32 27.44 2.76
CA GLU A 196 0.77 28.80 2.61
C GLU A 196 0.48 29.61 3.86
N VAL A 197 1.50 30.27 4.37
CA VAL A 197 1.44 31.08 5.60
C VAL A 197 1.81 32.51 5.28
N PRO A 198 1.03 33.51 5.72
CA PRO A 198 1.39 34.91 5.57
C PRO A 198 2.69 35.24 6.30
N ALA A 199 3.55 35.99 5.63
CA ALA A 199 4.84 36.46 6.18
C ALA A 199 4.88 37.98 6.45
N GLY A 200 3.74 38.66 6.31
CA GLY A 200 3.60 40.11 6.42
C GLY A 200 3.85 40.82 5.08
N GLU A 201 3.43 42.06 5.00
CA GLU A 201 3.61 42.92 3.83
C GLU A 201 3.13 42.35 2.47
N GLY A 202 2.07 41.53 2.54
CA GLY A 202 1.54 40.85 1.35
C GLY A 202 2.39 39.69 0.83
N ARG A 203 3.43 39.28 1.59
CA ARG A 203 4.27 38.11 1.30
C ARG A 203 3.71 36.87 1.98
N SER A 204 4.05 35.72 1.44
CA SER A 204 3.75 34.40 2.04
C SER A 204 4.96 33.48 1.95
N VAL A 205 5.04 32.51 2.85
CA VAL A 205 5.98 31.40 2.79
C VAL A 205 5.21 30.09 2.64
N GLN A 206 5.81 29.15 1.94
CA GLN A 206 5.24 27.82 1.79
C GLN A 206 5.88 26.85 2.78
N ILE A 207 5.03 26.11 3.46
CA ILE A 207 5.43 25.02 4.36
C ILE A 207 5.08 23.70 3.70
N LYS A 208 6.08 22.85 3.55
CA LYS A 208 5.90 21.49 3.09
C LYS A 208 6.10 20.53 4.25
N ILE A 209 5.13 19.67 4.49
CA ILE A 209 5.18 18.62 5.50
C ILE A 209 5.14 17.29 4.78
N ALA A 210 6.13 16.44 5.04
CA ALA A 210 6.14 15.06 4.55
C ALA A 210 6.09 14.10 5.73
N ALA A 211 5.24 13.07 5.63
CA ALA A 211 5.13 12.01 6.62
C ALA A 211 5.43 10.65 5.99
N GLU A 212 6.20 9.83 6.67
CA GLU A 212 6.52 8.46 6.27
C GLU A 212 6.59 7.51 7.45
N MET A 213 6.30 6.23 7.21
CA MET A 213 6.47 5.18 8.21
C MET A 213 7.67 4.30 7.84
N PRO A 214 8.75 4.30 8.65
CA PRO A 214 9.88 3.42 8.43
C PRO A 214 9.46 1.94 8.48
N ARG A 215 9.93 1.18 7.52
CA ARG A 215 9.62 -0.25 7.43
C ARG A 215 10.05 -0.99 8.71
N GLY A 216 9.15 -1.78 9.27
CA GLY A 216 9.40 -2.60 10.45
C GLY A 216 9.44 -1.86 11.79
N GLN A 217 9.22 -0.54 11.82
CA GLN A 217 9.23 0.25 13.04
C GLN A 217 7.83 0.79 13.35
N ASN A 218 7.44 0.77 14.62
CA ASN A 218 6.20 1.40 15.10
C ASN A 218 6.44 2.90 15.33
N ALA A 219 6.79 3.60 14.25
CA ALA A 219 7.12 5.01 14.26
C ALA A 219 6.55 5.69 13.01
N ILE A 220 6.30 6.99 13.12
CA ILE A 220 6.06 7.88 12.00
C ILE A 220 7.06 9.03 12.09
N GLN A 221 7.61 9.41 10.94
CA GLN A 221 8.55 10.52 10.82
C GLN A 221 7.89 11.65 10.06
N PHE A 222 8.03 12.86 10.56
CA PHE A 222 7.60 14.08 9.89
C PHE A 222 8.84 14.90 9.52
N ARG A 223 8.87 15.37 8.29
CA ARG A 223 9.85 16.32 7.78
C ARG A 223 9.14 17.61 7.43
N PHE A 224 9.69 18.71 7.91
CA PHE A 224 9.21 20.06 7.64
C PHE A 224 10.24 20.77 6.77
N GLU A 225 9.77 21.38 5.69
CA GLU A 225 10.57 22.19 4.79
C GLU A 225 9.87 23.53 4.60
N VAL A 226 10.60 24.61 4.61
CA VAL A 226 10.08 25.97 4.38
C VAL A 226 10.64 26.49 3.08
N GLU A 227 9.78 26.92 2.18
CA GLU A 227 10.14 27.45 0.88
C GLU A 227 9.71 28.92 0.78
N GLY A 228 10.45 29.73 0.03
CA GLY A 228 10.13 31.15 -0.18
C GLY A 228 10.56 32.08 0.96
N ILE A 229 11.52 31.65 1.79
CA ILE A 229 12.09 32.46 2.86
C ILE A 229 12.99 33.52 2.22
N GLY A 230 12.73 34.82 2.51
CA GLY A 230 13.66 35.90 2.27
C GLY A 230 14.85 35.88 3.25
N GLN A 231 15.95 36.55 2.94
CA GLN A 231 17.12 36.61 3.84
C GLN A 231 16.82 37.24 5.23
N GLU A 232 15.73 37.96 5.36
CA GLU A 232 15.31 38.64 6.60
C GLU A 232 14.19 37.93 7.33
N ASP A 233 13.57 36.89 6.76
CA ASP A 233 12.46 36.19 7.40
C ASP A 233 12.95 35.26 8.50
N LYS A 234 12.26 35.27 9.63
CA LYS A 234 12.44 34.33 10.77
C LYS A 234 11.27 33.38 10.80
N VAL A 235 11.54 32.08 10.75
CA VAL A 235 10.57 31.00 10.84
C VAL A 235 10.93 30.06 11.98
#